data_41109be4e601b3b7216fda8da48a6738
#
_entry.id   41109be4e601b3b7216fda8da48a6738
#
_cell.length_a   1.000
_cell.length_b   1.000
_cell.length_c   1.000
_cell.angle_alpha   90.00
_cell.angle_beta   90.00
_cell.angle_gamma   90.00
#
_symmetry.space_group_name_H-M   'P 1'
#
loop_
_entity.id
_entity.type
_entity.pdbx_description
1 polymer ?
#
loop_
_entity_poly.entity_id
_entity_poly.type
_entity_poly.pdbx_seq_one_letter_code
_entity_poly.pdbx_strand_id
1 'polypeptide(L)'
;MKVLTKYLFVLLLIAGMSACSKTYFDINENNPNNPNNVDIDLVLSPQLRNIAYIQHMGSDDMSYWMGYWTIGGGSFVNSYVFNYTFDNKWFQGMWTSYYNYLGNLQYIDQHANGNNFYRGIVKTMNVVCYHNLIDLFGNIPYTQALQIDKYPTPAYDDAATIYNNLYQQLDSARDLIKNWSGNVPKGDIMYNGNKGNWVKFINTLQLRLILRVSQLTTKPPYYATALKNLLNSAASDGYISSVETEGNVNPGFFNQTGKGNPLVERFWNISQNQQTSSYNYYRANAAAVNFYWDGFNGYGDWRLYRMYAPYDNNSNHFKGAYFGVPTANNDTLSGLSWGDNVNGTFSGTNGFGIIKNVNQPIPMMTSFESYFLQAEAAYSNIIPGDYKALYKNGVRANFTYLYKGSLPDPSGNIAYQPNDAIADANGYMTQTSGKVNNFNIELTTDPLQTILSQKWISMNGVNPFEPYADFRRTGWPTYIYGSKYPGAPALPKRVFYPSIEYATNTANVKAQGEDVLTKKIFWGR
;
A
#
# COMPACT_ATOMS: atom_id res chain seq x y z
N MET A 1 -48.72 52.20 -38.75
CA MET A 1 -48.13 50.86 -38.59
C MET A 1 -46.61 50.84 -38.47
N LYS A 2 -45.83 51.49 -39.34
CA LYS A 2 -44.36 51.43 -39.33
C LYS A 2 -43.66 52.04 -38.06
N VAL A 3 -44.30 52.97 -37.37
CA VAL A 3 -43.75 53.59 -36.13
C VAL A 3 -43.97 52.70 -34.91
N LEU A 4 -45.13 52.04 -34.82
CA LEU A 4 -45.45 51.13 -33.70
C LEU A 4 -44.55 49.89 -33.69
N THR A 5 -44.18 49.40 -34.88
CA THR A 5 -43.28 48.25 -35.03
C THR A 5 -41.86 48.57 -34.58
N LYS A 6 -41.39 49.80 -34.78
CA LYS A 6 -40.07 50.24 -34.28
C LYS A 6 -40.00 50.31 -32.77
N TYR A 7 -41.04 50.82 -32.12
CA TYR A 7 -41.08 50.88 -30.66
C TYR A 7 -41.22 49.50 -30.01
N LEU A 8 -41.95 48.58 -30.66
CA LEU A 8 -42.07 47.19 -30.23
C LEU A 8 -40.70 46.46 -30.29
N PHE A 9 -39.93 46.72 -31.32
CA PHE A 9 -38.60 46.14 -31.53
C PHE A 9 -37.58 46.67 -30.51
N VAL A 10 -37.65 47.96 -30.16
CA VAL A 10 -36.82 48.57 -29.13
C VAL A 10 -37.18 48.03 -27.71
N LEU A 11 -38.47 47.84 -27.42
CA LEU A 11 -38.94 47.26 -26.17
C LEU A 11 -38.54 45.79 -26.03
N LEU A 12 -38.54 45.01 -27.10
CA LEU A 12 -38.04 43.63 -27.10
C LEU A 12 -36.51 43.56 -26.91
N LEU A 13 -35.76 44.49 -27.45
CA LEU A 13 -34.29 44.59 -27.24
C LEU A 13 -33.95 44.99 -25.78
N ILE A 14 -34.70 45.87 -25.16
CA ILE A 14 -34.50 46.26 -23.77
C ILE A 14 -34.93 45.15 -22.82
N ALA A 15 -35.98 44.40 -23.10
CA ALA A 15 -36.40 43.23 -22.35
C ALA A 15 -35.40 42.06 -22.46
N GLY A 16 -34.70 41.91 -23.59
CA GLY A 16 -33.64 40.94 -23.79
C GLY A 16 -32.35 41.24 -23.00
N MET A 17 -32.09 42.51 -22.70
CA MET A 17 -30.90 42.89 -21.95
C MET A 17 -31.07 42.77 -20.42
N SER A 18 -32.28 42.61 -19.92
CA SER A 18 -32.54 42.34 -18.47
C SER A 18 -32.54 40.84 -18.12
N ALA A 19 -32.41 39.96 -19.09
CA ALA A 19 -32.39 38.51 -18.86
C ALA A 19 -31.02 37.95 -18.43
N CYS A 20 -29.95 38.75 -18.52
CA CYS A 20 -28.67 38.40 -17.94
C CYS A 20 -28.58 38.95 -16.51
N SER A 21 -29.32 38.38 -15.59
CA SER A 21 -29.12 38.69 -14.18
C SER A 21 -27.80 38.07 -13.71
N LYS A 22 -27.07 38.83 -12.89
CA LYS A 22 -25.82 38.36 -12.20
C LYS A 22 -26.00 36.98 -11.56
N THR A 23 -27.18 36.68 -11.10
CA THR A 23 -27.56 35.39 -10.48
C THR A 23 -27.39 34.17 -11.40
N TYR A 24 -27.38 34.32 -12.73
CA TYR A 24 -27.12 33.20 -13.63
C TYR A 24 -25.63 32.85 -13.72
N PHE A 25 -24.75 33.83 -13.47
CA PHE A 25 -23.30 33.60 -13.36
C PHE A 25 -22.89 33.23 -11.95
N ASP A 26 -23.63 33.64 -10.92
CA ASP A 26 -23.44 33.25 -9.52
C ASP A 26 -23.69 31.76 -9.27
N ILE A 27 -24.43 31.08 -10.16
CA ILE A 27 -24.64 29.61 -10.10
C ILE A 27 -23.31 28.86 -10.25
N ASN A 28 -22.35 29.40 -11.02
CA ASN A 28 -21.03 28.79 -11.15
C ASN A 28 -20.11 29.05 -9.95
N GLU A 29 -20.34 30.14 -9.20
CA GLU A 29 -19.59 30.44 -7.97
C GLU A 29 -20.17 29.70 -6.76
N ASN A 30 -21.47 29.33 -6.80
CA ASN A 30 -22.19 28.61 -5.74
C ASN A 30 -22.83 27.31 -6.24
N ASN A 31 -22.14 26.58 -7.12
CA ASN A 31 -22.62 25.29 -7.61
C ASN A 31 -22.72 24.29 -6.47
N PRO A 32 -23.91 23.82 -6.06
CA PRO A 32 -24.05 22.85 -4.96
C PRO A 32 -23.39 21.49 -5.27
N ASN A 33 -23.13 21.22 -6.56
CA ASN A 33 -22.41 20.01 -6.98
C ASN A 33 -20.90 20.20 -7.01
N ASN A 34 -20.40 21.44 -6.83
CA ASN A 34 -18.99 21.77 -6.71
C ASN A 34 -18.80 22.90 -5.71
N PRO A 35 -19.05 22.69 -4.42
CA PRO A 35 -19.00 23.70 -3.39
C PRO A 35 -17.57 24.24 -3.22
N ASN A 36 -17.42 25.58 -3.18
CA ASN A 36 -16.14 26.26 -2.94
C ASN A 36 -15.61 26.05 -1.50
N ASN A 37 -16.43 25.59 -0.58
CA ASN A 37 -16.07 25.33 0.81
C ASN A 37 -16.70 23.99 1.27
N VAL A 38 -15.88 22.97 1.38
CA VAL A 38 -16.29 21.62 1.84
C VAL A 38 -15.77 21.41 3.25
N ASP A 39 -16.59 20.82 4.11
CA ASP A 39 -16.15 20.38 5.43
C ASP A 39 -14.93 19.46 5.29
N ILE A 40 -13.84 19.82 5.95
CA ILE A 40 -12.57 19.09 5.86
C ILE A 40 -12.65 17.65 6.39
N ASP A 41 -13.61 17.31 7.26
CA ASP A 41 -13.88 15.93 7.68
C ASP A 41 -14.40 15.09 6.51
N LEU A 42 -15.25 15.67 5.65
CA LEU A 42 -15.74 15.00 4.44
C LEU A 42 -14.66 14.81 3.38
N VAL A 43 -13.59 15.60 3.43
CA VAL A 43 -12.42 15.44 2.56
C VAL A 43 -11.43 14.44 3.16
N LEU A 44 -11.17 14.48 4.47
CA LEU A 44 -10.16 13.67 5.13
C LEU A 44 -10.46 12.16 5.03
N SER A 45 -11.69 11.74 5.37
CA SER A 45 -12.05 10.33 5.35
C SER A 45 -11.82 9.63 4.01
N PRO A 46 -12.28 10.19 2.86
CA PRO A 46 -11.96 9.62 1.55
C PRO A 46 -10.46 9.59 1.24
N GLN A 47 -9.68 10.60 1.69
CA GLN A 47 -8.23 10.60 1.43
C GLN A 47 -7.53 9.47 2.19
N LEU A 48 -7.82 9.28 3.47
CA LEU A 48 -7.27 8.17 4.24
C LEU A 48 -7.60 6.82 3.58
N ARG A 49 -8.88 6.63 3.19
CA ARG A 49 -9.32 5.42 2.49
C ARG A 49 -8.57 5.21 1.17
N ASN A 50 -8.45 6.26 0.35
CA ASN A 50 -7.89 6.16 -0.99
C ASN A 50 -6.37 5.93 -0.95
N ILE A 51 -5.65 6.58 -0.03
CA ILE A 51 -4.22 6.36 0.19
C ILE A 51 -3.97 4.93 0.69
N ALA A 52 -4.77 4.43 1.63
CA ALA A 52 -4.67 3.05 2.07
C ALA A 52 -4.95 2.06 0.92
N TYR A 53 -5.99 2.31 0.13
CA TYR A 53 -6.38 1.47 -1.00
C TYR A 53 -5.27 1.36 -2.05
N ILE A 54 -4.65 2.48 -2.45
CA ILE A 54 -3.62 2.46 -3.49
C ILE A 54 -2.36 1.71 -3.03
N GLN A 55 -2.02 1.77 -1.76
CA GLN A 55 -0.92 0.99 -1.19
C GLN A 55 -1.22 -0.51 -1.15
N HIS A 56 -2.46 -0.86 -0.84
CA HIS A 56 -2.87 -2.25 -0.68
C HIS A 56 -3.16 -2.94 -2.01
N MET A 57 -3.78 -2.25 -2.96
CA MET A 57 -4.31 -2.82 -4.20
C MET A 57 -3.93 -2.04 -5.47
N GLY A 58 -3.09 -1.04 -5.37
CA GLY A 58 -2.82 -0.13 -6.49
C GLY A 58 -2.04 -0.74 -7.66
N SER A 59 -1.38 -1.88 -7.46
CA SER A 59 -0.65 -2.55 -8.53
C SER A 59 -0.56 -4.06 -8.35
N ASP A 60 -1.20 -4.79 -9.26
CA ASP A 60 -1.04 -6.24 -9.37
C ASP A 60 0.36 -6.63 -9.84
N ASP A 61 0.96 -5.78 -10.68
CA ASP A 61 2.30 -6.01 -11.22
C ASP A 61 3.33 -6.18 -10.11
N MET A 62 3.24 -5.37 -9.05
CA MET A 62 4.14 -5.51 -7.91
C MET A 62 3.96 -6.85 -7.20
N SER A 63 2.72 -7.37 -7.13
CA SER A 63 2.46 -8.70 -6.58
C SER A 63 3.01 -9.83 -7.47
N TYR A 64 2.97 -9.64 -8.79
CA TYR A 64 3.61 -10.59 -9.73
C TYR A 64 5.14 -10.53 -9.62
N TRP A 65 5.70 -9.32 -9.59
CA TRP A 65 7.14 -9.10 -9.51
C TRP A 65 7.74 -9.62 -8.20
N MET A 66 6.96 -9.52 -7.12
CA MET A 66 7.37 -10.05 -5.81
C MET A 66 7.10 -11.54 -5.64
N GLY A 67 6.60 -12.21 -6.67
CA GLY A 67 6.42 -13.66 -6.64
C GLY A 67 5.30 -14.14 -5.71
N TYR A 68 4.30 -13.28 -5.46
CA TYR A 68 3.14 -13.66 -4.67
C TYR A 68 2.04 -14.27 -5.52
N TRP A 69 1.73 -13.61 -6.63
CA TRP A 69 0.67 -13.99 -7.54
C TRP A 69 1.22 -14.25 -8.93
N THR A 70 0.42 -14.90 -9.74
CA THR A 70 0.62 -15.06 -11.18
C THR A 70 -0.73 -15.00 -11.88
N ILE A 71 -0.70 -14.95 -13.21
CA ILE A 71 -1.89 -14.92 -14.03
C ILE A 71 -2.31 -16.36 -14.33
N GLY A 72 -3.59 -16.66 -14.14
CA GLY A 72 -4.16 -17.98 -14.34
C GLY A 72 -4.21 -18.42 -15.81
N GLY A 73 -4.17 -19.70 -16.06
CA GLY A 73 -4.31 -20.31 -17.39
C GLY A 73 -5.67 -19.98 -18.03
N GLY A 74 -5.69 -19.91 -19.35
CA GLY A 74 -6.87 -19.52 -20.13
C GLY A 74 -7.15 -18.01 -20.17
N SER A 75 -6.45 -17.20 -19.39
CA SER A 75 -6.51 -15.75 -19.49
C SER A 75 -5.59 -15.28 -20.61
N PHE A 76 -6.07 -14.35 -21.43
CA PHE A 76 -5.21 -13.72 -22.44
C PHE A 76 -4.18 -12.87 -21.73
N VAL A 77 -2.91 -13.26 -21.87
CA VAL A 77 -1.82 -12.50 -21.28
C VAL A 77 -1.08 -11.76 -22.37
N ASN A 78 -1.00 -10.48 -22.18
CA ASN A 78 -0.21 -9.65 -23.05
C ASN A 78 1.29 -9.87 -22.77
N SER A 79 2.07 -10.21 -23.80
CA SER A 79 3.49 -10.50 -23.67
C SER A 79 4.29 -9.34 -23.02
N TYR A 80 3.83 -8.09 -23.16
CA TYR A 80 4.55 -6.97 -22.54
C TYR A 80 4.46 -6.96 -21.01
N VAL A 81 3.44 -7.53 -20.41
CA VAL A 81 3.38 -7.71 -18.94
C VAL A 81 4.50 -8.62 -18.50
N PHE A 82 4.70 -9.72 -19.21
CA PHE A 82 5.75 -10.68 -18.90
C PHE A 82 7.16 -10.21 -19.27
N ASN A 83 7.29 -9.36 -20.28
CA ASN A 83 8.58 -8.84 -20.74
C ASN A 83 8.98 -7.52 -20.09
N TYR A 84 8.17 -6.97 -19.19
CA TYR A 84 8.33 -5.61 -18.63
C TYR A 84 8.45 -4.51 -19.70
N THR A 85 7.86 -4.75 -20.88
CA THR A 85 7.84 -3.78 -21.99
C THR A 85 6.58 -2.89 -21.87
N PHE A 86 6.34 -2.38 -20.69
CA PHE A 86 5.27 -1.41 -20.45
C PHE A 86 5.56 -0.11 -21.18
N ASP A 87 4.50 0.60 -21.55
CA ASP A 87 4.60 1.98 -21.98
C ASP A 87 4.42 2.94 -20.78
N ASN A 88 4.56 4.21 -21.07
CA ASN A 88 4.41 5.28 -20.08
C ASN A 88 2.95 5.54 -19.63
N LYS A 89 1.98 4.76 -20.09
CA LYS A 89 0.58 4.81 -19.63
C LYS A 89 0.32 3.85 -18.47
N TRP A 90 1.15 2.82 -18.31
CA TRP A 90 0.90 1.71 -17.40
C TRP A 90 0.74 2.15 -15.94
N PHE A 91 1.66 2.95 -15.43
CA PHE A 91 1.63 3.46 -14.05
C PHE A 91 1.06 4.89 -13.93
N GLN A 92 0.47 5.44 -14.99
CA GLN A 92 -0.09 6.79 -14.99
C GLN A 92 -1.18 6.97 -13.94
N GLY A 93 -2.02 5.96 -13.75
CA GLY A 93 -3.09 5.99 -12.74
C GLY A 93 -2.57 6.21 -11.32
N MET A 94 -1.44 5.61 -10.97
CA MET A 94 -0.81 5.81 -9.65
C MET A 94 -0.28 7.23 -9.47
N TRP A 95 0.44 7.74 -10.46
CA TRP A 95 0.93 9.11 -10.46
C TRP A 95 -0.21 10.13 -10.27
N THR A 96 -1.23 10.04 -11.13
CA THR A 96 -2.36 10.94 -11.08
C THR A 96 -3.11 10.84 -9.74
N SER A 97 -3.30 9.62 -9.23
CA SER A 97 -3.96 9.42 -7.94
C SER A 97 -3.20 10.06 -6.78
N TYR A 98 -1.90 9.83 -6.68
CA TYR A 98 -1.12 10.43 -5.59
C TYR A 98 -1.12 11.96 -5.65
N TYR A 99 -0.97 12.59 -6.83
CA TYR A 99 -1.03 14.05 -6.93
C TYR A 99 -2.43 14.59 -6.64
N ASN A 100 -3.50 13.90 -7.02
CA ASN A 100 -4.86 14.25 -6.62
C ASN A 100 -5.05 14.17 -5.10
N TYR A 101 -4.51 13.13 -4.46
CA TYR A 101 -4.58 13.02 -2.99
C TYR A 101 -3.79 14.14 -2.31
N LEU A 102 -2.61 14.47 -2.80
CA LEU A 102 -1.80 15.58 -2.32
C LEU A 102 -2.54 16.94 -2.46
N GLY A 103 -3.26 17.16 -3.57
CA GLY A 103 -4.09 18.35 -3.75
C GLY A 103 -5.22 18.46 -2.72
N ASN A 104 -5.90 17.35 -2.45
CA ASN A 104 -6.93 17.30 -1.40
C ASN A 104 -6.35 17.47 0.02
N LEU A 105 -5.17 16.92 0.28
CA LEU A 105 -4.46 17.14 1.55
C LEU A 105 -4.05 18.61 1.71
N GLN A 106 -3.62 19.27 0.64
CA GLN A 106 -3.34 20.71 0.64
C GLN A 106 -4.60 21.52 0.97
N TYR A 107 -5.75 21.17 0.40
CA TYR A 107 -7.02 21.80 0.74
C TYR A 107 -7.34 21.68 2.25
N ILE A 108 -7.16 20.50 2.84
CA ILE A 108 -7.38 20.29 4.28
C ILE A 108 -6.43 21.18 5.10
N ASP A 109 -5.15 21.26 4.75
CA ASP A 109 -4.18 22.11 5.46
C ASP A 109 -4.57 23.58 5.44
N GLN A 110 -5.00 24.09 4.27
CA GLN A 110 -5.43 25.47 4.08
C GLN A 110 -6.71 25.81 4.88
N HIS A 111 -7.60 24.84 5.10
CA HIS A 111 -8.88 25.02 5.79
C HIS A 111 -8.89 24.45 7.22
N ALA A 112 -7.73 24.05 7.74
CA ALA A 112 -7.63 23.48 9.08
C ALA A 112 -7.94 24.49 10.22
N ASN A 113 -8.05 25.79 9.93
CA ASN A 113 -8.44 26.85 10.85
C ASN A 113 -7.67 26.80 12.20
N GLY A 114 -6.37 26.56 12.15
CA GLY A 114 -5.51 26.46 13.33
C GLY A 114 -5.58 25.11 14.05
N ASN A 115 -6.37 24.14 13.58
CA ASN A 115 -6.36 22.80 14.15
C ASN A 115 -5.10 22.03 13.74
N ASN A 116 -4.14 21.98 14.64
CA ASN A 116 -2.85 21.34 14.42
C ASN A 116 -2.93 19.82 14.26
N PHE A 117 -4.01 19.18 14.75
CA PHE A 117 -4.19 17.74 14.56
C PHE A 117 -4.41 17.41 13.07
N TYR A 118 -5.30 18.14 12.36
CA TYR A 118 -5.47 17.98 10.91
C TYR A 118 -4.14 18.20 10.17
N ARG A 119 -3.40 19.27 10.51
CA ARG A 119 -2.09 19.55 9.90
C ARG A 119 -1.08 18.44 10.13
N GLY A 120 -1.08 17.83 11.31
CA GLY A 120 -0.24 16.67 11.61
C GLY A 120 -0.60 15.44 10.76
N ILE A 121 -1.90 15.14 10.59
CA ILE A 121 -2.37 14.08 9.69
C ILE A 121 -1.96 14.37 8.25
N VAL A 122 -2.21 15.59 7.77
CA VAL A 122 -1.85 16.00 6.40
C VAL A 122 -0.36 15.82 6.14
N LYS A 123 0.50 16.31 7.03
CA LYS A 123 1.96 16.12 6.89
C LYS A 123 2.35 14.65 6.83
N THR A 124 1.75 13.82 7.68
CA THR A 124 1.99 12.38 7.69
C THR A 124 1.57 11.73 6.37
N MET A 125 0.38 12.05 5.87
CA MET A 125 -0.13 11.49 4.61
C MET A 125 0.61 12.05 3.39
N ASN A 126 1.05 13.30 3.40
CA ASN A 126 1.96 13.85 2.39
C ASN A 126 3.24 13.03 2.29
N VAL A 127 3.85 12.67 3.44
CA VAL A 127 5.04 11.82 3.46
C VAL A 127 4.73 10.45 2.86
N VAL A 128 3.59 9.83 3.20
CA VAL A 128 3.18 8.55 2.61
C VAL A 128 3.07 8.65 1.09
N CYS A 129 2.44 9.69 0.56
CA CYS A 129 2.27 9.87 -0.89
C CYS A 129 3.60 10.14 -1.61
N TYR A 130 4.38 11.10 -1.11
CA TYR A 130 5.63 11.49 -1.76
C TYR A 130 6.71 10.41 -1.70
N HIS A 131 6.85 9.69 -0.57
CA HIS A 131 7.82 8.61 -0.52
C HIS A 131 7.45 7.48 -1.49
N ASN A 132 6.16 7.14 -1.63
CA ASN A 132 5.71 6.13 -2.60
C ASN A 132 5.98 6.59 -4.06
N LEU A 133 5.72 7.86 -4.38
CA LEU A 133 6.07 8.43 -5.69
C LEU A 133 7.57 8.32 -5.97
N ILE A 134 8.41 8.68 -5.00
CA ILE A 134 9.87 8.57 -5.13
C ILE A 134 10.31 7.12 -5.31
N ASP A 135 9.76 6.23 -4.49
CA ASP A 135 10.10 4.81 -4.53
C ASP A 135 9.71 4.13 -5.85
N LEU A 136 8.73 4.68 -6.57
CA LEU A 136 8.32 4.20 -7.89
C LEU A 136 9.05 4.89 -9.04
N PHE A 137 9.14 6.23 -9.02
CA PHE A 137 9.54 7.02 -10.18
C PHE A 137 10.96 7.62 -10.06
N GLY A 138 11.45 7.85 -8.86
CA GLY A 138 12.70 8.59 -8.59
C GLY A 138 12.44 10.07 -8.33
N ASN A 139 13.10 10.96 -9.08
CA ASN A 139 12.86 12.40 -8.98
C ASN A 139 11.42 12.73 -9.40
N ILE A 140 10.79 13.69 -8.71
CA ILE A 140 9.39 14.06 -8.95
C ILE A 140 9.18 15.55 -8.72
N PRO A 141 8.15 16.18 -9.27
CA PRO A 141 7.73 17.52 -8.86
C PRO A 141 7.36 17.54 -7.37
N TYR A 142 7.96 18.45 -6.61
CA TYR A 142 7.72 18.59 -5.18
C TYR A 142 7.57 20.05 -4.75
N THR A 143 8.61 20.88 -4.91
CA THR A 143 8.60 22.28 -4.47
C THR A 143 7.65 23.15 -5.28
N GLN A 144 7.48 22.84 -6.56
CA GLN A 144 6.58 23.55 -7.50
C GLN A 144 5.27 22.80 -7.72
N ALA A 145 5.11 21.60 -7.16
CA ALA A 145 3.90 20.81 -7.30
C ALA A 145 2.68 21.52 -6.70
N LEU A 146 1.48 21.24 -7.23
CA LEU A 146 0.18 21.74 -6.75
C LEU A 146 0.04 23.29 -6.80
N GLN A 147 0.81 23.95 -7.64
CA GLN A 147 0.81 25.39 -7.85
C GLN A 147 0.66 25.70 -9.35
N ILE A 148 -0.38 25.13 -9.99
CA ILE A 148 -0.55 25.14 -11.45
C ILE A 148 -0.54 26.56 -12.05
N ASP A 149 -1.14 27.54 -11.36
CA ASP A 149 -1.20 28.93 -11.82
C ASP A 149 0.18 29.58 -11.89
N LYS A 150 1.10 29.16 -11.01
CA LYS A 150 2.45 29.70 -10.93
C LYS A 150 3.45 28.85 -11.70
N TYR A 151 3.29 27.53 -11.66
CA TYR A 151 4.19 26.56 -12.25
C TYR A 151 3.41 25.54 -13.08
N PRO A 152 2.94 25.89 -14.29
CA PRO A 152 2.19 24.97 -15.17
C PRO A 152 3.05 23.80 -15.66
N THR A 153 4.37 23.95 -15.65
CA THR A 153 5.36 22.93 -15.98
C THR A 153 6.36 22.80 -14.82
N PRO A 154 5.95 22.13 -13.71
CA PRO A 154 6.76 22.11 -12.49
C PRO A 154 8.09 21.38 -12.70
N ALA A 155 9.16 21.92 -12.11
CA ALA A 155 10.47 21.27 -12.09
C ALA A 155 10.43 19.96 -11.28
N TYR A 156 11.28 19.02 -11.66
CA TYR A 156 11.50 17.77 -10.92
C TYR A 156 12.59 18.01 -9.88
N ASP A 157 12.26 17.81 -8.63
CA ASP A 157 13.20 17.93 -7.51
C ASP A 157 14.00 16.63 -7.34
N ASP A 158 15.22 16.78 -6.84
CA ASP A 158 16.07 15.64 -6.49
C ASP A 158 15.47 14.81 -5.34
N ALA A 159 15.36 13.52 -5.54
CA ALA A 159 14.69 12.62 -4.61
C ALA A 159 15.36 12.57 -3.22
N ALA A 160 16.69 12.68 -3.13
CA ALA A 160 17.38 12.71 -1.84
C ALA A 160 17.10 14.02 -1.08
N THR A 161 16.99 15.15 -1.80
CA THR A 161 16.59 16.44 -1.24
C THR A 161 15.15 16.38 -0.72
N ILE A 162 14.23 15.75 -1.46
CA ILE A 162 12.85 15.56 -1.00
C ILE A 162 12.86 14.72 0.30
N TYR A 163 13.59 13.62 0.37
CA TYR A 163 13.68 12.77 1.57
C TYR A 163 14.14 13.57 2.80
N ASN A 164 15.06 14.50 2.62
CA ASN A 164 15.47 15.40 3.70
C ASN A 164 14.28 16.21 4.27
N ASN A 165 13.41 16.68 3.40
CA ASN A 165 12.20 17.42 3.80
C ASN A 165 11.13 16.49 4.41
N LEU A 166 10.97 15.24 3.90
CA LEU A 166 10.03 14.28 4.46
C LEU A 166 10.32 13.95 5.92
N TYR A 167 11.60 13.85 6.31
CA TYR A 167 11.98 13.68 7.71
C TYR A 167 11.52 14.86 8.57
N GLN A 168 11.73 16.10 8.10
CA GLN A 168 11.29 17.31 8.82
C GLN A 168 9.76 17.36 8.96
N GLN A 169 9.04 16.93 7.92
CA GLN A 169 7.57 16.84 7.97
C GLN A 169 7.09 15.85 9.04
N LEU A 170 7.73 14.67 9.18
CA LEU A 170 7.35 13.68 10.20
C LEU A 170 7.63 14.19 11.61
N ASP A 171 8.77 14.85 11.83
CA ASP A 171 9.07 15.48 13.13
C ASP A 171 8.03 16.54 13.48
N SER A 172 7.72 17.43 12.52
CA SER A 172 6.67 18.44 12.69
C SER A 172 5.27 17.82 12.91
N ALA A 173 4.92 16.77 12.17
CA ALA A 173 3.64 16.09 12.31
C ALA A 173 3.45 15.49 13.71
N ARG A 174 4.50 14.87 14.24
CA ARG A 174 4.53 14.31 15.59
C ARG A 174 4.27 15.38 16.64
N ASP A 175 4.97 16.52 16.55
CA ASP A 175 4.82 17.62 17.50
C ASP A 175 3.43 18.25 17.43
N LEU A 176 2.90 18.48 16.22
CA LEU A 176 1.58 19.03 16.00
C LEU A 176 0.46 18.15 16.61
N ILE A 177 0.55 16.84 16.45
CA ILE A 177 -0.43 15.90 17.00
C ILE A 177 -0.28 15.77 18.52
N LYS A 178 0.96 15.55 18.98
CA LYS A 178 1.24 15.27 20.39
C LYS A 178 0.83 16.43 21.30
N ASN A 179 1.13 17.67 20.88
CA ASN A 179 0.87 18.86 21.65
C ASN A 179 -0.56 19.42 21.47
N TRP A 180 -1.38 18.84 20.62
CA TRP A 180 -2.75 19.30 20.40
C TRP A 180 -3.65 19.00 21.58
N SER A 181 -4.42 20.00 22.04
CA SER A 181 -5.36 19.87 23.14
C SER A 181 -6.83 20.18 22.78
N GLY A 182 -7.08 20.58 21.51
CA GLY A 182 -8.41 20.88 21.00
C GLY A 182 -9.17 19.64 20.50
N ASN A 183 -10.24 19.90 19.76
CA ASN A 183 -11.05 18.85 19.15
C ASN A 183 -10.25 18.03 18.13
N VAL A 184 -10.46 16.72 18.16
CA VAL A 184 -9.86 15.80 17.21
C VAL A 184 -10.68 15.74 15.91
N PRO A 185 -10.06 15.41 14.76
CA PRO A 185 -10.76 15.24 13.49
C PRO A 185 -11.82 14.13 13.55
N LYS A 186 -13.07 14.45 13.20
CA LYS A 186 -14.13 13.45 13.08
C LYS A 186 -13.97 12.56 11.84
N GLY A 187 -13.31 13.09 10.81
CA GLY A 187 -12.97 12.37 9.59
C GLY A 187 -11.81 11.40 9.73
N ASP A 188 -11.19 11.28 10.90
CA ASP A 188 -10.11 10.31 11.15
C ASP A 188 -10.65 8.88 11.29
N ILE A 189 -10.84 8.22 10.16
CA ILE A 189 -11.31 6.83 10.06
C ILE A 189 -10.19 5.78 10.28
N MET A 190 -8.99 6.21 10.66
CA MET A 190 -7.88 5.32 10.98
C MET A 190 -7.71 5.12 12.47
N TYR A 191 -7.67 6.20 13.24
CA TYR A 191 -7.41 6.14 14.68
C TYR A 191 -8.44 6.88 15.55
N ASN A 192 -9.50 7.45 14.94
CA ASN A 192 -10.54 8.18 15.67
C ASN A 192 -9.98 9.25 16.63
N GLY A 193 -8.93 9.95 16.19
CA GLY A 193 -8.27 10.98 16.98
C GLY A 193 -7.35 10.48 18.10
N ASN A 194 -6.98 9.19 18.11
CA ASN A 194 -6.02 8.67 19.07
C ASN A 194 -4.59 9.15 18.74
N LYS A 195 -4.12 10.14 19.49
CA LYS A 195 -2.78 10.74 19.32
C LYS A 195 -1.66 9.73 19.47
N GLY A 196 -1.75 8.85 20.47
CA GLY A 196 -0.70 7.86 20.74
C GLY A 196 -0.51 6.89 19.55
N ASN A 197 -1.60 6.47 18.92
CA ASN A 197 -1.53 5.61 17.75
C ASN A 197 -0.98 6.37 16.52
N TRP A 198 -1.35 7.63 16.32
CA TRP A 198 -0.75 8.48 15.29
C TRP A 198 0.76 8.65 15.49
N VAL A 199 1.22 8.88 16.71
CA VAL A 199 2.66 9.00 17.01
C VAL A 199 3.39 7.69 16.72
N LYS A 200 2.83 6.54 17.09
CA LYS A 200 3.39 5.22 16.74
C LYS A 200 3.47 5.00 15.24
N PHE A 201 2.42 5.40 14.50
CA PHE A 201 2.42 5.34 13.04
C PHE A 201 3.54 6.21 12.45
N ILE A 202 3.67 7.46 12.91
CA ILE A 202 4.71 8.39 12.46
C ILE A 202 6.10 7.83 12.77
N ASN A 203 6.32 7.30 13.97
CA ASN A 203 7.60 6.68 14.34
C ASN A 203 7.93 5.48 13.44
N THR A 204 6.95 4.62 13.16
CA THR A 204 7.16 3.46 12.29
C THR A 204 7.41 3.87 10.83
N LEU A 205 6.69 4.87 10.33
CA LEU A 205 6.92 5.44 8.99
C LEU A 205 8.31 6.08 8.90
N GLN A 206 8.74 6.82 9.91
CA GLN A 206 10.06 7.43 9.94
C GLN A 206 11.17 6.37 9.97
N LEU A 207 10.98 5.29 10.71
CA LEU A 207 11.90 4.15 10.71
C LEU A 207 12.01 3.50 9.32
N ARG A 208 10.88 3.34 8.61
CA ARG A 208 10.85 2.86 7.22
C ARG A 208 11.71 3.74 6.31
N LEU A 209 11.55 5.06 6.38
CA LEU A 209 12.33 6.00 5.58
C LEU A 209 13.83 6.01 5.96
N ILE A 210 14.15 5.87 7.23
CA ILE A 210 15.53 5.75 7.73
C ILE A 210 16.20 4.49 7.17
N LEU A 211 15.51 3.35 7.19
CA LEU A 211 16.02 2.11 6.62
C LEU A 211 16.19 2.21 5.10
N ARG A 212 15.34 2.96 4.40
CA ARG A 212 15.42 3.15 2.96
C ARG A 212 16.78 3.68 2.50
N VAL A 213 17.37 4.58 3.29
CA VAL A 213 18.65 5.23 2.99
C VAL A 213 19.82 4.73 3.85
N SER A 214 19.58 3.75 4.71
CA SER A 214 20.56 3.29 5.71
C SER A 214 21.86 2.75 5.11
N GLN A 215 21.81 2.21 3.88
CA GLN A 215 22.95 1.63 3.18
C GLN A 215 23.70 2.64 2.30
N LEU A 216 23.22 3.87 2.15
CA LEU A 216 23.93 4.90 1.41
C LEU A 216 25.21 5.31 2.13
N THR A 217 26.28 5.53 1.35
CA THR A 217 27.52 6.12 1.89
C THR A 217 27.27 7.55 2.37
N THR A 218 26.62 8.36 1.53
CA THR A 218 26.22 9.73 1.88
C THR A 218 24.70 9.75 2.11
N LYS A 219 24.30 10.05 3.34
CA LYS A 219 22.91 10.14 3.74
C LYS A 219 22.37 11.56 3.57
N PRO A 220 21.04 11.76 3.43
CA PRO A 220 20.44 13.08 3.44
C PRO A 220 20.89 13.90 4.67
N PRO A 221 21.13 15.21 4.55
CA PRO A 221 21.70 16.01 5.64
C PRO A 221 20.93 15.95 6.98
N TYR A 222 19.60 15.85 6.92
CA TYR A 222 18.75 15.78 8.13
C TYR A 222 18.66 14.37 8.74
N TYR A 223 19.26 13.35 8.13
CA TYR A 223 19.15 11.95 8.57
C TYR A 223 19.54 11.73 10.04
N ALA A 224 20.67 12.28 10.48
CA ALA A 224 21.15 12.12 11.86
C ALA A 224 20.20 12.77 12.88
N THR A 225 19.67 13.93 12.55
CA THR A 225 18.66 14.62 13.37
C THR A 225 17.36 13.84 13.42
N ALA A 226 16.88 13.36 12.26
CA ALA A 226 15.67 12.54 12.15
C ALA A 226 15.79 11.26 12.99
N LEU A 227 16.94 10.57 12.92
CA LEU A 227 17.18 9.37 13.73
C LEU A 227 17.17 9.68 15.22
N LYS A 228 17.85 10.75 15.66
CA LYS A 228 17.82 11.18 17.06
C LYS A 228 16.40 11.49 17.55
N ASN A 229 15.62 12.23 16.76
CA ASN A 229 14.25 12.59 17.11
C ASN A 229 13.35 11.34 17.17
N LEU A 230 13.52 10.42 16.22
CA LEU A 230 12.84 9.13 16.22
C LEU A 230 13.15 8.34 17.49
N LEU A 231 14.43 8.19 17.85
CA LEU A 231 14.84 7.44 19.04
C LEU A 231 14.26 8.03 20.33
N ASN A 232 14.27 9.35 20.47
CA ASN A 232 13.67 10.04 21.60
C ASN A 232 12.15 9.81 21.68
N SER A 233 11.44 9.91 20.55
CA SER A 233 10.00 9.66 20.50
C SER A 233 9.68 8.18 20.75
N ALA A 234 10.40 7.27 20.12
CA ALA A 234 10.14 5.84 20.27
C ALA A 234 10.41 5.32 21.68
N ALA A 235 11.33 5.95 22.42
CA ALA A 235 11.59 5.61 23.83
C ALA A 235 10.37 5.89 24.73
N SER A 236 9.56 6.91 24.41
CA SER A 236 8.36 7.26 25.19
C SER A 236 7.06 6.68 24.62
N ASP A 237 6.93 6.67 23.31
CA ASP A 237 5.66 6.38 22.63
C ASP A 237 5.68 5.03 21.89
N GLY A 238 6.85 4.51 21.57
CA GLY A 238 7.03 3.24 20.86
C GLY A 238 6.73 3.32 19.36
N TYR A 239 6.60 2.13 18.78
CA TYR A 239 6.21 1.87 17.39
C TYR A 239 4.85 1.16 17.36
N ILE A 240 4.29 0.96 16.16
CA ILE A 240 3.17 0.02 15.98
C ILE A 240 3.60 -1.36 16.48
N SER A 241 2.82 -1.96 17.38
CA SER A 241 3.20 -3.21 18.06
C SER A 241 2.05 -4.19 18.27
N SER A 242 0.83 -3.80 17.95
CA SER A 242 -0.36 -4.65 18.07
C SER A 242 -1.42 -4.25 17.07
N VAL A 243 -2.44 -5.07 16.94
CA VAL A 243 -3.58 -4.83 16.05
C VAL A 243 -4.31 -3.52 16.35
N GLU A 244 -4.39 -3.14 17.62
CA GLU A 244 -5.04 -1.91 18.09
C GLU A 244 -4.26 -0.66 17.70
N THR A 245 -2.97 -0.82 17.39
CA THR A 245 -2.07 0.27 17.00
C THR A 245 -1.77 0.29 15.50
N GLU A 246 -2.21 -0.74 14.74
CA GLU A 246 -2.04 -0.78 13.28
C GLU A 246 -2.74 0.39 12.59
N GLY A 247 -2.18 0.83 11.48
CA GLY A 247 -2.79 1.82 10.60
C GLY A 247 -3.91 1.18 9.76
N ASN A 248 -5.00 0.84 10.41
CA ASN A 248 -6.16 0.19 9.81
C ASN A 248 -7.24 1.22 9.47
N VAL A 249 -7.51 1.39 8.17
CA VAL A 249 -8.49 2.38 7.68
C VAL A 249 -9.82 1.70 7.40
N ASN A 250 -10.89 2.15 8.08
CA ASN A 250 -12.23 1.62 7.89
C ASN A 250 -13.29 2.74 7.86
N PRO A 251 -13.81 3.08 6.66
CA PRO A 251 -14.87 4.07 6.52
C PRO A 251 -16.26 3.57 6.94
N GLY A 252 -16.36 2.37 7.53
CA GLY A 252 -17.62 1.70 7.83
C GLY A 252 -18.06 0.77 6.69
N PHE A 253 -17.16 -0.08 6.20
CA PHE A 253 -17.52 -1.11 5.21
C PHE A 253 -18.63 -2.03 5.75
N PHE A 254 -19.56 -2.43 4.88
CA PHE A 254 -20.63 -3.33 5.23
C PHE A 254 -21.10 -4.18 4.04
N ASN A 255 -21.91 -5.21 4.31
CA ASN A 255 -22.31 -6.23 3.33
C ASN A 255 -23.37 -5.69 2.34
N GLN A 256 -22.92 -4.84 1.43
CA GLN A 256 -23.70 -4.33 0.29
C GLN A 256 -22.75 -4.04 -0.86
N THR A 257 -23.13 -4.34 -2.09
CA THR A 257 -22.34 -4.08 -3.30
C THR A 257 -21.89 -2.62 -3.38
N GLY A 258 -20.61 -2.39 -3.60
CA GLY A 258 -19.98 -1.07 -3.63
C GLY A 258 -19.77 -0.42 -2.26
N LYS A 259 -20.10 -1.12 -1.16
CA LYS A 259 -19.93 -0.67 0.22
C LYS A 259 -19.07 -1.60 1.06
N GLY A 260 -18.67 -2.74 0.52
CA GLY A 260 -17.75 -3.67 1.17
C GLY A 260 -16.30 -3.25 1.06
N ASN A 261 -15.43 -4.01 1.73
CA ASN A 261 -14.00 -3.85 1.55
C ASN A 261 -13.60 -4.14 0.10
N PRO A 262 -12.82 -3.26 -0.56
CA PRO A 262 -12.49 -3.40 -1.99
C PRO A 262 -11.72 -4.68 -2.35
N LEU A 263 -10.88 -5.20 -1.45
CA LEU A 263 -10.18 -6.47 -1.68
C LEU A 263 -11.19 -7.63 -1.72
N VAL A 264 -12.16 -7.62 -0.82
CA VAL A 264 -13.22 -8.64 -0.80
C VAL A 264 -14.05 -8.53 -2.07
N GLU A 265 -14.54 -7.35 -2.44
CA GLU A 265 -15.38 -7.14 -3.62
C GLU A 265 -14.65 -7.45 -4.94
N ARG A 266 -13.33 -7.37 -4.95
CA ARG A 266 -12.53 -7.78 -6.11
C ARG A 266 -12.68 -9.26 -6.42
N PHE A 267 -12.75 -10.11 -5.40
CA PHE A 267 -12.79 -11.57 -5.53
C PHE A 267 -14.17 -12.17 -5.31
N TRP A 268 -15.07 -11.45 -4.67
CA TRP A 268 -16.40 -11.88 -4.29
C TRP A 268 -17.49 -10.89 -4.68
N ASN A 269 -18.46 -11.33 -5.47
CA ASN A 269 -19.63 -10.55 -5.80
C ASN A 269 -20.68 -10.68 -4.68
N ILE A 270 -20.83 -9.62 -3.89
CA ILE A 270 -21.72 -9.58 -2.73
C ILE A 270 -23.18 -9.83 -3.13
N SER A 271 -23.66 -9.21 -4.22
CA SER A 271 -25.06 -9.32 -4.62
C SER A 271 -25.44 -10.68 -5.18
N GLN A 272 -24.51 -11.35 -5.83
CA GLN A 272 -24.73 -12.65 -6.45
C GLN A 272 -24.26 -13.81 -5.56
N ASN A 273 -23.60 -13.49 -4.44
CA ASN A 273 -23.02 -14.45 -3.51
C ASN A 273 -22.14 -15.50 -4.19
N GLN A 274 -21.24 -15.03 -5.09
CA GLN A 274 -20.35 -15.90 -5.86
C GLN A 274 -19.00 -15.26 -6.13
N GLN A 275 -18.04 -16.07 -6.53
CA GLN A 275 -16.72 -15.63 -6.97
C GLN A 275 -16.82 -14.73 -8.21
N THR A 276 -15.96 -13.70 -8.27
CA THR A 276 -15.78 -12.89 -9.47
C THR A 276 -14.82 -13.57 -10.46
N SER A 277 -14.76 -13.08 -11.70
CA SER A 277 -13.75 -13.51 -12.68
C SER A 277 -12.32 -13.28 -12.20
N SER A 278 -12.09 -12.28 -11.35
CA SER A 278 -10.78 -12.00 -10.75
C SER A 278 -10.25 -13.18 -9.93
N TYR A 279 -11.12 -13.93 -9.26
CA TYR A 279 -10.69 -15.12 -8.53
C TYR A 279 -10.01 -16.16 -9.44
N ASN A 280 -10.53 -16.35 -10.65
CA ASN A 280 -9.94 -17.27 -11.62
C ASN A 280 -8.71 -16.68 -12.33
N TYR A 281 -8.64 -15.36 -12.43
CA TYR A 281 -7.53 -14.66 -13.06
C TYR A 281 -6.25 -14.69 -12.22
N TYR A 282 -6.35 -14.49 -10.89
CA TYR A 282 -5.19 -14.50 -10.00
C TYR A 282 -4.96 -15.89 -9.42
N ARG A 283 -3.72 -16.37 -9.53
CA ARG A 283 -3.29 -17.66 -9.00
C ARG A 283 -2.01 -17.49 -8.17
N ALA A 284 -1.74 -18.48 -7.35
CA ALA A 284 -0.53 -18.51 -6.53
C ALA A 284 0.73 -18.55 -7.39
N ASN A 285 1.74 -17.77 -7.00
CA ASN A 285 3.07 -17.87 -7.60
C ASN A 285 3.87 -19.00 -6.94
N ALA A 286 4.65 -19.71 -7.75
CA ALA A 286 5.49 -20.80 -7.27
C ALA A 286 6.53 -20.34 -6.23
N ALA A 287 7.03 -19.11 -6.30
CA ALA A 287 7.99 -18.60 -5.31
C ALA A 287 7.39 -18.57 -3.90
N ALA A 288 6.18 -18.02 -3.75
CA ALA A 288 5.51 -17.96 -2.45
C ALA A 288 5.04 -19.35 -1.99
N VAL A 289 4.46 -20.16 -2.88
CA VAL A 289 4.01 -21.52 -2.53
C VAL A 289 5.19 -22.35 -2.03
N ASN A 290 6.30 -22.36 -2.77
CA ASN A 290 7.49 -23.13 -2.39
C ASN A 290 8.08 -22.64 -1.06
N PHE A 291 8.09 -21.32 -0.81
CA PHE A 291 8.57 -20.78 0.45
C PHE A 291 7.77 -21.29 1.64
N TYR A 292 6.44 -21.28 1.57
CA TYR A 292 5.59 -21.84 2.61
C TYR A 292 5.75 -23.37 2.71
N TRP A 293 5.86 -24.04 1.55
CA TRP A 293 5.95 -25.51 1.49
C TRP A 293 7.28 -26.04 2.02
N ASP A 294 8.38 -25.36 1.77
CA ASP A 294 9.70 -25.76 2.28
C ASP A 294 9.78 -25.68 3.81
N GLY A 295 8.96 -24.83 4.43
CA GLY A 295 8.72 -24.84 5.87
C GLY A 295 7.94 -26.07 6.38
N PHE A 296 7.41 -26.93 5.49
CA PHE A 296 6.49 -28.01 5.83
C PHE A 296 7.16 -29.33 6.24
N ASN A 297 8.48 -29.47 6.15
CA ASN A 297 9.19 -30.71 6.50
C ASN A 297 9.29 -30.93 8.03
N GLY A 298 8.13 -31.14 8.68
CA GLY A 298 8.00 -31.52 10.09
C GLY A 298 6.95 -30.73 10.86
N TYR A 299 6.98 -29.42 10.84
CA TYR A 299 5.95 -28.51 11.38
C TYR A 299 5.72 -27.42 10.34
N GLY A 300 4.87 -27.67 9.36
CA GLY A 300 4.69 -26.83 8.21
C GLY A 300 4.43 -25.33 8.50
N ASP A 301 4.66 -24.51 7.50
CA ASP A 301 4.19 -23.13 7.56
C ASP A 301 2.67 -23.09 7.29
N TRP A 302 1.88 -23.15 8.34
CA TRP A 302 0.43 -23.15 8.29
C TRP A 302 -0.18 -21.91 7.66
N ARG A 303 0.62 -20.85 7.42
CA ARG A 303 0.20 -19.69 6.64
C ARG A 303 -0.13 -20.05 5.20
N LEU A 304 0.43 -21.15 4.65
CA LEU A 304 0.10 -21.64 3.32
C LEU A 304 -1.41 -21.77 3.12
N TYR A 305 -2.07 -22.45 4.05
CA TYR A 305 -3.52 -22.70 4.01
C TYR A 305 -4.35 -21.42 4.23
N ARG A 306 -3.75 -20.39 4.81
CA ARG A 306 -4.39 -19.08 5.04
C ARG A 306 -4.26 -18.17 3.83
N MET A 307 -3.23 -18.38 3.02
CA MET A 307 -2.94 -17.55 1.86
C MET A 307 -3.47 -18.15 0.56
N TYR A 308 -3.38 -19.46 0.40
CA TYR A 308 -3.76 -20.16 -0.81
C TYR A 308 -4.68 -21.35 -0.51
N ALA A 309 -5.62 -21.60 -1.41
CA ALA A 309 -6.46 -22.78 -1.38
C ALA A 309 -5.78 -23.95 -2.11
N PRO A 310 -5.96 -25.20 -1.68
CA PRO A 310 -5.61 -26.35 -2.50
C PRO A 310 -6.26 -26.25 -3.88
N TYR A 311 -5.59 -26.74 -4.92
CA TYR A 311 -6.13 -26.66 -6.29
C TYR A 311 -7.18 -27.74 -6.59
N ASP A 312 -7.32 -28.71 -5.73
CA ASP A 312 -8.32 -29.78 -5.79
C ASP A 312 -8.91 -30.03 -4.38
N ASN A 313 -9.73 -31.06 -4.27
CA ASN A 313 -10.36 -31.41 -2.98
C ASN A 313 -9.40 -32.12 -1.98
N ASN A 314 -8.10 -32.22 -2.30
CA ASN A 314 -7.10 -32.75 -1.39
C ASN A 314 -6.36 -31.61 -0.68
N SER A 315 -6.50 -31.54 0.64
CA SER A 315 -5.95 -30.48 1.48
C SER A 315 -4.43 -30.28 1.41
N ASN A 316 -3.69 -31.23 0.81
CA ASN A 316 -2.24 -31.16 0.70
C ASN A 316 -1.74 -30.79 -0.71
N HIS A 317 -2.63 -30.53 -1.64
CA HIS A 317 -2.27 -30.24 -3.02
C HIS A 317 -2.21 -28.74 -3.29
N PHE A 318 -1.03 -28.14 -3.08
CA PHE A 318 -0.74 -26.76 -3.43
C PHE A 318 0.22 -26.69 -4.62
N LYS A 319 -0.09 -25.81 -5.57
CA LYS A 319 0.76 -25.59 -6.74
C LYS A 319 0.66 -24.16 -7.18
N GLY A 320 1.82 -23.50 -7.32
CA GLY A 320 1.95 -22.21 -7.96
C GLY A 320 2.62 -22.32 -9.33
N ALA A 321 2.45 -21.29 -10.17
CA ALA A 321 3.23 -21.12 -11.38
C ALA A 321 4.13 -19.90 -11.25
N TYR A 322 5.30 -19.92 -11.90
CA TYR A 322 6.15 -18.74 -11.99
C TYR A 322 5.54 -17.70 -12.93
N PHE A 323 5.65 -16.45 -12.57
CA PHE A 323 5.25 -15.35 -13.43
C PHE A 323 5.99 -15.42 -14.79
N GLY A 324 5.25 -15.26 -15.88
CA GLY A 324 5.80 -15.38 -17.24
C GLY A 324 5.84 -16.79 -17.80
N VAL A 325 5.48 -17.81 -17.05
CA VAL A 325 5.30 -19.17 -17.57
C VAL A 325 3.86 -19.33 -18.04
N PRO A 326 3.61 -19.58 -19.34
CA PRO A 326 2.26 -19.88 -19.81
C PRO A 326 1.68 -21.11 -19.09
N THR A 327 0.51 -20.98 -18.52
CA THR A 327 -0.20 -22.09 -17.88
C THR A 327 -1.42 -22.46 -18.69
N ALA A 328 -1.50 -23.72 -19.10
CA ALA A 328 -2.58 -24.17 -19.98
C ALA A 328 -3.92 -24.37 -19.25
N ASN A 329 -3.90 -24.58 -17.93
CA ASN A 329 -5.09 -24.92 -17.16
C ASN A 329 -5.04 -24.33 -15.73
N ASN A 330 -6.12 -23.66 -15.32
CA ASN A 330 -6.29 -23.13 -13.96
C ASN A 330 -6.58 -24.23 -12.91
N ASP A 331 -7.16 -25.36 -13.33
CA ASP A 331 -7.66 -26.40 -12.42
C ASP A 331 -6.55 -27.07 -11.63
N THR A 332 -5.30 -26.84 -12.01
CA THR A 332 -4.12 -27.38 -11.32
C THR A 332 -3.30 -26.32 -10.59
N LEU A 333 -3.82 -25.10 -10.43
CA LEU A 333 -3.14 -24.01 -9.72
C LEU A 333 -3.96 -23.53 -8.53
N SER A 334 -3.30 -23.36 -7.40
CA SER A 334 -3.89 -22.82 -6.19
C SER A 334 -4.38 -21.38 -6.41
N GLY A 335 -5.62 -21.11 -6.01
CA GLY A 335 -6.20 -19.78 -5.91
C GLY A 335 -5.85 -19.14 -4.57
N LEU A 336 -6.37 -17.92 -4.35
CA LEU A 336 -6.30 -17.29 -3.03
C LEU A 336 -7.24 -18.02 -2.06
N SER A 337 -6.81 -18.16 -0.81
CA SER A 337 -7.66 -18.69 0.25
C SER A 337 -8.50 -17.58 0.86
N TRP A 338 -9.75 -17.89 1.10
CA TRP A 338 -10.65 -17.14 1.96
C TRP A 338 -11.41 -18.08 2.88
N GLY A 339 -11.76 -17.55 4.01
CA GLY A 339 -12.11 -18.28 5.19
C GLY A 339 -13.16 -19.37 5.16
N ASP A 340 -14.07 -19.42 4.22
CA ASP A 340 -15.15 -20.42 4.17
C ASP A 340 -14.98 -21.42 3.03
N ASN A 341 -13.78 -21.54 2.45
CA ASN A 341 -13.61 -22.12 1.13
C ASN A 341 -13.50 -23.66 1.09
N VAL A 342 -13.93 -24.37 2.10
CA VAL A 342 -14.05 -25.84 2.01
C VAL A 342 -15.11 -26.25 1.00
N ASN A 343 -16.06 -25.36 0.66
CA ASN A 343 -17.15 -25.60 -0.29
C ASN A 343 -17.39 -24.48 -1.31
N GLY A 344 -16.44 -23.54 -1.49
CA GLY A 344 -16.60 -22.45 -2.47
C GLY A 344 -17.60 -21.36 -2.07
N THR A 345 -18.07 -21.34 -0.84
CA THR A 345 -18.99 -20.32 -0.31
C THR A 345 -18.30 -19.42 0.68
N PHE A 346 -18.38 -18.10 0.46
CA PHE A 346 -17.93 -17.08 1.39
C PHE A 346 -19.13 -16.60 2.19
N SER A 347 -19.13 -16.85 3.51
CA SER A 347 -20.24 -16.44 4.37
C SER A 347 -20.25 -14.94 4.66
N GLY A 348 -19.17 -14.25 4.34
CA GLY A 348 -19.03 -12.80 4.57
C GLY A 348 -18.74 -12.40 6.01
N THR A 349 -18.67 -13.34 6.94
CA THR A 349 -18.64 -13.03 8.38
C THR A 349 -17.40 -13.49 9.14
N ASN A 350 -16.75 -14.56 8.74
CA ASN A 350 -15.69 -15.21 9.55
C ASN A 350 -14.55 -15.77 8.70
N GLY A 351 -13.91 -14.94 7.86
CA GLY A 351 -12.78 -15.38 7.05
C GLY A 351 -11.43 -15.32 7.76
N PHE A 352 -10.46 -16.02 7.23
CA PHE A 352 -9.05 -15.97 7.60
C PHE A 352 -8.19 -15.52 6.40
N GLY A 353 -6.88 -15.46 6.58
CA GLY A 353 -5.97 -15.03 5.52
C GLY A 353 -6.05 -13.53 5.28
N ILE A 354 -5.96 -13.13 4.03
CA ILE A 354 -6.05 -11.72 3.62
C ILE A 354 -7.49 -11.29 3.33
N ILE A 355 -8.38 -12.22 3.03
CA ILE A 355 -9.81 -11.98 2.77
C ILE A 355 -10.60 -12.57 3.94
N LYS A 356 -10.99 -11.72 4.89
CA LYS A 356 -11.61 -12.14 6.14
C LYS A 356 -13.13 -11.98 6.12
N ASN A 357 -13.58 -10.75 5.85
CA ASN A 357 -14.99 -10.40 5.78
C ASN A 357 -15.19 -9.09 5.01
N VAL A 358 -16.42 -8.79 4.64
CA VAL A 358 -16.78 -7.62 3.83
C VAL A 358 -16.55 -6.29 4.53
N ASN A 359 -16.50 -6.28 5.87
CA ASN A 359 -16.30 -5.08 6.69
C ASN A 359 -14.88 -4.95 7.26
N GLN A 360 -13.93 -5.80 6.79
CA GLN A 360 -12.54 -5.68 7.22
C GLN A 360 -11.94 -4.32 6.85
N PRO A 361 -11.02 -3.78 7.68
CA PRO A 361 -10.30 -2.55 7.33
C PRO A 361 -9.30 -2.77 6.19
N ILE A 362 -8.84 -1.67 5.60
CA ILE A 362 -7.70 -1.65 4.68
C ILE A 362 -6.43 -1.38 5.50
N PRO A 363 -5.44 -2.27 5.53
CA PRO A 363 -4.21 -2.03 6.25
C PRO A 363 -3.31 -1.06 5.49
N MET A 364 -2.87 0.03 6.15
CA MET A 364 -1.86 0.96 5.65
C MET A 364 -0.49 0.63 6.21
N MET A 365 -0.43 0.16 7.45
CA MET A 365 0.79 -0.30 8.11
C MET A 365 0.44 -1.27 9.24
N THR A 366 1.05 -2.45 9.21
CA THR A 366 0.74 -3.54 10.12
C THR A 366 1.76 -3.67 11.25
N SER A 367 1.40 -4.36 12.32
CA SER A 367 2.29 -4.64 13.44
C SER A 367 3.44 -5.57 13.04
N PHE A 368 3.20 -6.57 12.19
CA PHE A 368 4.26 -7.45 11.72
C PHE A 368 5.27 -6.71 10.83
N GLU A 369 4.84 -5.80 9.95
CA GLU A 369 5.77 -4.96 9.20
C GLU A 369 6.63 -4.12 10.12
N SER A 370 6.00 -3.45 11.12
CA SER A 370 6.70 -2.66 12.12
C SER A 370 7.77 -3.45 12.86
N TYR A 371 7.46 -4.66 13.29
CA TYR A 371 8.42 -5.53 13.96
C TYR A 371 9.59 -5.95 13.07
N PHE A 372 9.35 -6.23 11.79
CA PHE A 372 10.46 -6.55 10.87
C PHE A 372 11.32 -5.33 10.56
N LEU A 373 10.74 -4.13 10.43
CA LEU A 373 11.51 -2.89 10.33
C LEU A 373 12.39 -2.67 11.58
N GLN A 374 11.83 -2.87 12.75
CA GLN A 374 12.59 -2.77 14.02
C GLN A 374 13.68 -3.85 14.10
N ALA A 375 13.40 -5.09 13.70
CA ALA A 375 14.38 -6.18 13.71
C ALA A 375 15.56 -5.88 12.78
N GLU A 376 15.29 -5.41 11.55
CA GLU A 376 16.32 -4.97 10.61
C GLU A 376 17.16 -3.82 11.17
N ALA A 377 16.50 -2.81 11.74
CA ALA A 377 17.17 -1.64 12.28
C ALA A 377 18.02 -1.98 13.52
N ALA A 378 17.55 -2.87 14.39
CA ALA A 378 18.29 -3.34 15.55
C ALA A 378 19.49 -4.22 15.15
N TYR A 379 19.30 -5.12 14.17
CA TYR A 379 20.41 -5.93 13.62
C TYR A 379 21.49 -5.04 13.00
N SER A 380 21.09 -3.97 12.33
CA SER A 380 21.99 -3.00 11.70
C SER A 380 22.55 -1.95 12.68
N ASN A 381 22.28 -2.06 13.97
CA ASN A 381 22.69 -1.11 15.02
C ASN A 381 22.20 0.34 14.77
N ILE A 382 21.08 0.51 14.10
CA ILE A 382 20.44 1.82 13.85
C ILE A 382 19.57 2.22 15.05
N ILE A 383 18.86 1.25 15.64
CA ILE A 383 18.08 1.44 16.88
C ILE A 383 18.52 0.44 17.95
N PRO A 384 18.31 0.74 19.25
CA PRO A 384 18.51 -0.24 20.29
C PRO A 384 17.44 -1.33 20.24
N GLY A 385 17.77 -2.54 20.70
CA GLY A 385 16.82 -3.64 20.85
C GLY A 385 17.41 -5.00 20.51
N ASP A 386 16.70 -6.05 20.91
CA ASP A 386 17.01 -7.43 20.54
C ASP A 386 16.33 -7.77 19.22
N TYR A 387 17.10 -7.79 18.13
CA TYR A 387 16.58 -8.08 16.81
C TYR A 387 15.94 -9.47 16.69
N LYS A 388 16.40 -10.46 17.49
CA LYS A 388 15.83 -11.80 17.51
C LYS A 388 14.43 -11.82 18.14
N ALA A 389 14.27 -11.12 19.25
CA ALA A 389 12.96 -10.95 19.89
C ALA A 389 11.98 -10.20 18.98
N LEU A 390 12.43 -9.12 18.34
CA LEU A 390 11.66 -8.34 17.39
C LEU A 390 11.25 -9.18 16.18
N TYR A 391 12.15 -9.94 15.59
CA TYR A 391 11.86 -10.89 14.53
C TYR A 391 10.77 -11.89 14.92
N LYS A 392 10.91 -12.54 16.07
CA LYS A 392 9.92 -13.50 16.59
C LYS A 392 8.55 -12.87 16.78
N ASN A 393 8.51 -11.64 17.26
CA ASN A 393 7.26 -10.88 17.39
C ASN A 393 6.63 -10.57 16.02
N GLY A 394 7.43 -10.23 15.00
CA GLY A 394 6.96 -10.05 13.64
C GLY A 394 6.32 -11.31 13.06
N VAL A 395 6.96 -12.46 13.23
CA VAL A 395 6.39 -13.75 12.80
C VAL A 395 5.08 -14.04 13.53
N ARG A 396 5.04 -13.92 14.87
CA ARG A 396 3.81 -14.13 15.65
C ARG A 396 2.69 -13.19 15.24
N ALA A 397 3.00 -11.92 15.02
CA ALA A 397 2.03 -10.93 14.56
C ALA A 397 1.44 -11.28 13.19
N ASN A 398 2.26 -11.77 12.25
CA ASN A 398 1.77 -12.20 10.94
C ASN A 398 0.91 -13.46 11.02
N PHE A 399 1.28 -14.47 11.80
CA PHE A 399 0.42 -15.63 12.05
C PHE A 399 -0.92 -15.17 12.65
N THR A 400 -0.90 -14.35 13.70
CA THR A 400 -2.12 -13.82 14.34
C THR A 400 -2.98 -13.05 13.32
N TYR A 401 -2.37 -12.22 12.47
CA TYR A 401 -3.09 -11.49 11.42
C TYR A 401 -3.82 -12.43 10.46
N LEU A 402 -3.16 -13.48 10.00
CA LEU A 402 -3.73 -14.43 9.05
C LEU A 402 -4.75 -15.39 9.67
N TYR A 403 -4.69 -15.61 10.99
CA TYR A 403 -5.61 -16.49 11.74
C TYR A 403 -6.84 -15.72 12.30
N LYS A 404 -6.90 -14.44 12.19
CA LYS A 404 -8.08 -13.66 12.60
C LYS A 404 -9.30 -14.00 11.75
N GLY A 405 -10.25 -14.60 12.40
CA GLY A 405 -11.44 -15.17 11.83
C GLY A 405 -11.47 -16.64 12.23
N SER A 406 -12.44 -17.04 13.03
CA SER A 406 -12.58 -18.40 13.49
C SER A 406 -13.17 -19.25 12.38
N LEU A 407 -12.38 -20.07 11.73
CA LEU A 407 -12.92 -21.11 10.87
C LEU A 407 -12.28 -22.46 11.17
N PRO A 408 -13.05 -23.55 10.97
CA PRO A 408 -12.50 -24.89 11.07
C PRO A 408 -11.36 -25.05 10.07
N ASP A 409 -10.42 -25.91 10.41
CA ASP A 409 -9.38 -26.31 9.47
C ASP A 409 -10.03 -26.95 8.21
N PRO A 410 -9.32 -27.02 7.08
CA PRO A 410 -9.82 -27.64 5.87
C PRO A 410 -10.24 -29.13 6.02
N SER A 411 -9.79 -29.80 7.08
CA SER A 411 -10.18 -31.17 7.41
C SER A 411 -11.47 -31.27 8.25
N GLY A 412 -12.09 -30.13 8.57
CA GLY A 412 -13.35 -30.09 9.34
C GLY A 412 -13.16 -30.22 10.85
N ASN A 413 -11.94 -30.22 11.35
CA ASN A 413 -11.63 -30.36 12.77
C ASN A 413 -11.18 -29.04 13.36
N ILE A 414 -12.02 -28.44 14.19
CA ILE A 414 -11.75 -27.43 15.20
C ILE A 414 -11.42 -26.02 14.66
N ALA A 415 -12.18 -25.04 15.13
CA ALA A 415 -11.89 -23.63 15.00
C ALA A 415 -10.49 -23.29 15.55
N TYR A 416 -9.57 -22.83 14.68
CA TYR A 416 -8.28 -22.30 15.11
C TYR A 416 -8.50 -21.04 15.96
N GLN A 417 -8.16 -21.13 17.24
CA GLN A 417 -8.22 -20.02 18.17
C GLN A 417 -6.97 -19.12 18.03
N PRO A 418 -6.99 -17.86 18.47
CA PRO A 418 -5.79 -17.01 18.49
C PRO A 418 -4.59 -17.64 19.18
N ASN A 419 -4.79 -18.51 20.16
CA ASN A 419 -3.73 -19.25 20.84
C ASN A 419 -3.00 -20.23 19.90
N ASP A 420 -3.68 -20.79 18.91
CA ASP A 420 -3.07 -21.70 17.93
C ASP A 420 -2.14 -20.95 16.99
N ALA A 421 -2.45 -19.70 16.64
CA ALA A 421 -1.58 -18.85 15.83
C ALA A 421 -0.19 -18.66 16.49
N ILE A 422 -0.16 -18.45 17.80
CA ILE A 422 1.09 -18.29 18.56
C ILE A 422 1.83 -19.62 18.68
N ALA A 423 1.12 -20.72 18.93
CA ALA A 423 1.70 -22.07 18.97
C ALA A 423 2.32 -22.45 17.64
N ASP A 424 1.60 -22.25 16.55
CA ASP A 424 2.06 -22.52 15.18
C ASP A 424 3.25 -21.65 14.79
N ALA A 425 3.22 -20.35 15.13
CA ALA A 425 4.34 -19.44 14.92
C ALA A 425 5.59 -19.89 15.68
N ASN A 426 5.44 -20.30 16.93
CA ASN A 426 6.56 -20.79 17.74
C ASN A 426 7.11 -22.12 17.19
N GLY A 427 6.23 -23.07 16.82
CA GLY A 427 6.62 -24.32 16.16
C GLY A 427 7.39 -24.07 14.88
N TYR A 428 6.89 -23.15 14.03
CA TYR A 428 7.56 -22.73 12.80
C TYR A 428 8.97 -22.18 13.05
N MET A 429 9.15 -21.28 14.01
CA MET A 429 10.43 -20.65 14.31
C MET A 429 11.45 -21.53 15.03
N THR A 430 11.05 -22.67 15.57
CA THR A 430 11.93 -23.63 16.27
C THR A 430 12.42 -24.75 15.37
N GLN A 431 12.03 -24.80 14.11
CA GLN A 431 12.49 -25.83 13.16
C GLN A 431 13.99 -25.79 12.97
N THR A 432 14.61 -26.97 12.94
CA THR A 432 16.06 -27.14 12.77
C THR A 432 16.47 -27.63 11.39
N SER A 433 15.49 -27.96 10.52
CA SER A 433 15.69 -28.67 9.25
C SER A 433 15.18 -27.92 8.00
N GLY A 434 15.08 -26.60 8.04
CA GLY A 434 14.65 -25.80 6.88
C GLY A 434 15.66 -25.83 5.74
N LYS A 435 15.19 -26.11 4.50
CA LYS A 435 16.07 -26.31 3.33
C LYS A 435 16.52 -25.01 2.67
N VAL A 436 15.71 -23.97 2.63
CA VAL A 436 15.99 -22.80 1.79
C VAL A 436 16.32 -21.56 2.62
N ASN A 437 15.66 -21.39 3.74
CA ASN A 437 15.90 -20.27 4.62
C ASN A 437 15.73 -20.79 6.04
N ASN A 438 16.78 -20.70 6.79
CA ASN A 438 16.71 -21.06 8.19
C ASN A 438 15.79 -20.05 8.92
N PHE A 439 14.49 -20.37 9.05
CA PHE A 439 13.48 -19.53 9.71
C PHE A 439 13.74 -19.37 11.22
N ASN A 440 14.62 -20.19 11.75
CA ASN A 440 15.07 -20.11 13.11
C ASN A 440 16.18 -19.06 13.21
N ILE A 441 15.82 -17.89 13.71
CA ILE A 441 16.74 -16.75 13.87
C ILE A 441 17.93 -17.05 14.79
N GLU A 442 17.85 -18.10 15.61
CA GLU A 442 18.94 -18.53 16.48
C GLU A 442 20.02 -19.32 15.74
N LEU A 443 19.64 -19.95 14.63
CA LEU A 443 20.51 -20.87 13.87
C LEU A 443 20.95 -20.32 12.51
N THR A 444 20.37 -19.20 12.06
CA THR A 444 20.70 -18.62 10.76
C THR A 444 22.13 -18.07 10.74
N THR A 445 22.81 -18.26 9.59
CA THR A 445 24.11 -17.63 9.31
C THR A 445 23.97 -16.23 8.69
N ASP A 446 22.77 -15.86 8.23
CA ASP A 446 22.46 -14.54 7.67
C ASP A 446 21.15 -14.03 8.29
N PRO A 447 21.21 -13.35 9.44
CA PRO A 447 20.04 -12.79 10.08
C PRO A 447 19.29 -11.75 9.24
N LEU A 448 20.00 -10.95 8.44
CA LEU A 448 19.36 -9.94 7.58
C LEU A 448 18.51 -10.60 6.51
N GLN A 449 19.03 -11.62 5.84
CA GLN A 449 18.27 -12.40 4.88
C GLN A 449 17.03 -13.01 5.52
N THR A 450 17.17 -13.59 6.70
CA THR A 450 16.06 -14.23 7.43
C THR A 450 14.97 -13.21 7.76
N ILE A 451 15.33 -12.03 8.27
CA ILE A 451 14.39 -10.94 8.58
C ILE A 451 13.66 -10.46 7.33
N LEU A 452 14.40 -10.17 6.25
CA LEU A 452 13.82 -9.66 5.01
C LEU A 452 12.96 -10.69 4.29
N SER A 453 13.31 -11.98 4.38
CA SER A 453 12.51 -13.07 3.85
C SER A 453 11.16 -13.19 4.55
N GLN A 454 11.15 -13.08 5.87
CA GLN A 454 9.90 -13.12 6.64
C GLN A 454 9.08 -11.85 6.45
N LYS A 455 9.72 -10.68 6.35
CA LYS A 455 9.02 -9.45 5.97
C LYS A 455 8.37 -9.62 4.59
N TRP A 456 9.13 -10.10 3.59
CA TRP A 456 8.62 -10.33 2.24
C TRP A 456 7.38 -11.22 2.26
N ILE A 457 7.44 -12.42 2.82
CA ILE A 457 6.30 -13.35 2.78
C ILE A 457 5.09 -12.84 3.58
N SER A 458 5.33 -12.05 4.64
CA SER A 458 4.28 -11.45 5.46
C SER A 458 3.54 -10.32 4.74
N MET A 459 4.17 -9.68 3.75
CA MET A 459 3.55 -8.61 2.96
C MET A 459 2.71 -9.13 1.78
N ASN A 460 2.65 -10.45 1.57
CA ASN A 460 1.82 -11.07 0.54
C ASN A 460 0.35 -10.71 0.74
N GLY A 461 -0.26 -10.09 -0.28
CA GLY A 461 -1.64 -9.61 -0.24
C GLY A 461 -1.91 -8.44 0.70
N VAL A 462 -0.87 -7.82 1.27
CA VAL A 462 -0.97 -6.66 2.17
C VAL A 462 -0.40 -5.41 1.53
N ASN A 463 0.88 -5.41 1.17
CA ASN A 463 1.52 -4.27 0.50
C ASN A 463 2.73 -4.76 -0.31
N PRO A 464 2.63 -4.92 -1.63
CA PRO A 464 3.72 -5.41 -2.45
C PRO A 464 4.81 -4.36 -2.74
N PHE A 465 4.55 -3.07 -2.48
CA PHE A 465 5.52 -2.00 -2.73
C PHE A 465 6.72 -2.06 -1.78
N GLU A 466 6.48 -2.41 -0.52
CA GLU A 466 7.55 -2.48 0.47
C GLU A 466 8.58 -3.57 0.16
N PRO A 467 8.19 -4.83 -0.15
CA PRO A 467 9.14 -5.85 -0.60
C PRO A 467 9.85 -5.49 -1.91
N TYR A 468 9.18 -4.82 -2.84
CA TYR A 468 9.82 -4.33 -4.06
C TYR A 468 10.90 -3.29 -3.76
N ALA A 469 10.66 -2.40 -2.81
CA ALA A 469 11.66 -1.46 -2.35
C ALA A 469 12.81 -2.16 -1.60
N ASP A 470 12.51 -3.11 -0.70
CA ASP A 470 13.54 -3.87 0.01
C ASP A 470 14.43 -4.67 -0.95
N PHE A 471 13.84 -5.33 -1.94
CA PHE A 471 14.60 -6.04 -2.97
C PHE A 471 15.54 -5.12 -3.75
N ARG A 472 15.07 -3.94 -4.18
CA ARG A 472 15.90 -2.97 -4.92
C ARG A 472 16.98 -2.34 -4.04
N ARG A 473 16.76 -2.24 -2.73
CA ARG A 473 17.70 -1.69 -1.76
C ARG A 473 18.78 -2.68 -1.32
N THR A 474 18.39 -3.94 -1.09
CA THR A 474 19.23 -4.94 -0.44
C THR A 474 19.67 -6.08 -1.37
N GLY A 475 18.90 -6.37 -2.41
CA GLY A 475 19.01 -7.57 -3.22
C GLY A 475 18.34 -8.80 -2.60
N TRP A 476 17.67 -8.67 -1.46
CA TRP A 476 16.96 -9.75 -0.77
C TRP A 476 15.44 -9.61 -0.87
N PRO A 477 14.71 -10.72 -0.89
CA PRO A 477 15.18 -12.11 -0.98
C PRO A 477 15.59 -12.50 -2.41
N THR A 478 16.55 -13.40 -2.54
CA THR A 478 17.12 -13.83 -3.84
C THR A 478 16.22 -14.76 -4.65
N TYR A 479 15.17 -15.32 -4.05
CA TYR A 479 14.20 -16.20 -4.73
C TYR A 479 13.04 -15.44 -5.38
N ILE A 480 13.11 -14.12 -5.45
CA ILE A 480 12.27 -13.34 -6.35
C ILE A 480 12.87 -13.42 -7.75
N TYR A 481 12.33 -14.31 -8.56
CA TYR A 481 12.94 -14.63 -9.85
C TYR A 481 12.59 -13.65 -10.97
N GLY A 482 11.65 -12.74 -10.74
CA GLY A 482 11.07 -11.96 -11.82
C GLY A 482 10.30 -12.84 -12.82
N SER A 483 10.15 -12.36 -14.06
CA SER A 483 9.48 -13.12 -15.10
C SER A 483 10.33 -14.26 -15.63
N LYS A 484 9.72 -15.43 -15.84
CA LYS A 484 10.30 -16.58 -16.52
C LYS A 484 9.94 -16.63 -18.00
N TYR A 485 9.36 -15.57 -18.55
CA TYR A 485 9.07 -15.47 -19.97
C TYR A 485 10.39 -15.44 -20.77
N PRO A 486 10.49 -16.19 -21.90
CA PRO A 486 11.71 -16.22 -22.70
C PRO A 486 12.14 -14.82 -23.15
N GLY A 487 13.36 -14.42 -22.82
CA GLY A 487 13.92 -13.11 -23.17
C GLY A 487 13.48 -11.96 -22.26
N ALA A 488 12.72 -12.21 -21.20
CA ALA A 488 12.37 -11.15 -20.25
C ALA A 488 13.64 -10.59 -19.58
N PRO A 489 13.77 -9.25 -19.47
CA PRO A 489 14.89 -8.65 -18.75
C PRO A 489 14.76 -8.85 -17.23
N ALA A 490 15.75 -8.36 -16.48
CA ALA A 490 15.66 -8.27 -15.02
C ALA A 490 14.51 -7.34 -14.60
N LEU A 491 14.07 -7.47 -13.34
CA LEU A 491 13.06 -6.60 -12.76
C LEU A 491 13.43 -5.12 -12.93
N PRO A 492 12.47 -4.27 -13.33
CA PRO A 492 12.70 -2.83 -13.45
C PRO A 492 13.22 -2.22 -12.14
N LYS A 493 14.12 -1.26 -12.26
CA LYS A 493 14.65 -0.50 -11.11
C LYS A 493 13.75 0.66 -10.68
N ARG A 494 12.91 1.12 -11.59
CA ARG A 494 11.84 2.11 -11.37
C ARG A 494 10.73 1.89 -12.41
N VAL A 495 9.64 2.64 -12.31
CA VAL A 495 8.60 2.64 -13.34
C VAL A 495 8.75 3.85 -14.27
N PHE A 496 8.08 3.80 -15.44
CA PHE A 496 8.06 4.91 -16.37
C PHE A 496 7.33 6.11 -15.80
N TYR A 497 7.83 7.32 -16.07
CA TYR A 497 7.05 8.52 -15.89
C TYR A 497 5.82 8.49 -16.81
N PRO A 498 4.68 9.04 -16.38
CA PRO A 498 3.44 8.87 -17.09
C PRO A 498 3.38 9.68 -18.38
N SER A 499 2.60 9.20 -19.35
CA SER A 499 2.42 9.85 -20.64
C SER A 499 1.89 11.29 -20.54
N ILE A 500 1.13 11.60 -19.49
CA ILE A 500 0.64 12.95 -19.22
C ILE A 500 1.79 13.95 -18.99
N GLU A 501 2.86 13.54 -18.30
CA GLU A 501 4.04 14.41 -18.10
C GLU A 501 4.77 14.68 -19.43
N TYR A 502 4.86 13.68 -20.30
CA TYR A 502 5.42 13.89 -21.64
C TYR A 502 4.59 14.82 -22.52
N ALA A 503 3.28 14.91 -22.28
CA ALA A 503 2.38 15.82 -23.00
C ALA A 503 2.40 17.24 -22.41
N THR A 504 2.45 17.39 -21.09
CA THR A 504 2.23 18.68 -20.41
C THR A 504 3.49 19.28 -19.79
N ASN A 505 4.52 18.48 -19.49
CA ASN A 505 5.77 18.89 -18.83
C ASN A 505 7.01 18.30 -19.52
N THR A 506 7.01 18.29 -20.86
CA THR A 506 7.92 17.54 -21.73
C THR A 506 9.40 17.75 -21.40
N ALA A 507 9.85 18.99 -21.21
CA ALA A 507 11.27 19.31 -21.01
C ALA A 507 11.78 18.70 -19.68
N ASN A 508 11.02 18.87 -18.61
CA ASN A 508 11.40 18.43 -17.28
C ASN A 508 11.38 16.89 -17.15
N VAL A 509 10.36 16.21 -17.73
CA VAL A 509 10.30 14.75 -17.67
C VAL A 509 11.38 14.10 -18.53
N LYS A 510 11.68 14.61 -19.73
CA LYS A 510 12.75 14.09 -20.59
C LYS A 510 14.13 14.18 -19.94
N ALA A 511 14.36 15.23 -19.14
CA ALA A 511 15.61 15.37 -18.38
C ALA A 511 15.83 14.24 -17.37
N GLN A 512 14.76 13.53 -16.95
CA GLN A 512 14.87 12.38 -16.04
C GLN A 512 15.29 11.09 -16.73
N GLY A 513 15.24 11.02 -18.06
CA GLY A 513 15.56 9.84 -18.86
C GLY A 513 14.46 8.75 -18.81
N GLU A 514 14.49 7.85 -19.76
CA GLU A 514 13.44 6.84 -19.98
C GLU A 514 13.85 5.42 -19.55
N ASP A 515 15.12 5.19 -19.20
CA ASP A 515 15.59 3.88 -18.76
C ASP A 515 15.02 3.51 -17.40
N VAL A 516 14.22 2.47 -17.36
CA VAL A 516 13.61 1.92 -16.12
C VAL A 516 14.28 0.64 -15.65
N LEU A 517 15.06 -0.02 -16.53
CA LEU A 517 15.68 -1.31 -16.23
C LEU A 517 16.99 -1.15 -15.48
N THR A 518 17.78 -0.14 -15.83
CA THR A 518 19.11 0.06 -15.25
C THR A 518 19.24 1.31 -14.39
N LYS A 519 18.44 2.36 -14.68
CA LYS A 519 18.47 3.60 -13.91
C LYS A 519 17.81 3.39 -12.53
N LYS A 520 18.64 3.40 -11.52
CA LYS A 520 18.22 3.24 -10.13
C LYS A 520 17.60 4.54 -9.60
N ILE A 521 16.74 4.41 -8.60
CA ILE A 521 16.41 5.52 -7.72
C ILE A 521 17.58 5.76 -6.75
N PHE A 522 17.62 6.92 -6.10
CA PHE A 522 18.83 7.36 -5.38
C PHE A 522 19.29 6.41 -4.26
N TRP A 523 18.38 5.69 -3.61
CA TRP A 523 18.71 4.70 -2.57
C TRP A 523 18.82 3.26 -3.12
N GLY A 524 18.55 3.03 -4.39
CA GLY A 524 18.56 1.69 -4.99
C GLY A 524 19.98 1.14 -5.21
N ARG A 525 20.09 -0.20 -5.19
CA ARG A 525 21.34 -0.96 -5.41
C ARG A 525 21.56 -1.30 -6.89
#